data_8c33a07d8683ef4125dc5a1bae155307
#
_entry.id   8c33a07d8683ef4125dc5a1bae155307
#
_cell.length_a   1.000
_cell.length_b   1.000
_cell.length_c   1.000
_cell.angle_alpha   90.00
_cell.angle_beta   90.00
_cell.angle_gamma   90.00
#
_symmetry.space_group_name_H-M   'P 1'
#
loop_
_entity.id
_entity.type
_entity.pdbx_description
1 polymer ?
#
loop_
_entity_poly.entity_id
_entity_poly.type
_entity_poly.pdbx_seq_one_letter_code
_entity_poly.pdbx_strand_id
1 'polypeptide(L)'
;IGTIFFSLIHIPLYVKKTQGIKFKFNPSWPDNIKKIFTFKKQIFDNLFWSLFWGVPIWTAYEILSFWFYASGIISFIKFSDAPVYFCIITLLIPAFRDAHFYLIHRFLHFKFMYKIAHSVHHRNINPGPWSSLSMHPIEHLLYFSGVIIHWIILSHPFHATFHLFHAGLGSANGHIGFKQMLLNDKLAIDLSNYNHYLHHKYFEVNYGNLMIPFDQWFGTYHDGSDEMHHKMQLRLKNKI
;
A
#
# COMPACT_ATOMS: atom_id res chain seq x y z
N ILE A 1 -15.02 -7.94 0.89
CA ILE A 1 -14.54 -7.25 2.12
C ILE A 1 -13.78 -5.99 1.74
N GLY A 2 -12.72 -6.06 0.91
CA GLY A 2 -11.90 -4.91 0.53
C GLY A 2 -12.71 -3.74 -0.05
N THR A 3 -13.61 -4.01 -0.99
CA THR A 3 -14.49 -2.99 -1.59
C THR A 3 -15.31 -2.24 -0.54
N ILE A 4 -15.89 -2.96 0.43
CA ILE A 4 -16.65 -2.36 1.52
C ILE A 4 -15.73 -1.50 2.38
N PHE A 5 -14.57 -2.01 2.77
CA PHE A 5 -13.59 -1.31 3.59
C PHE A 5 -13.16 0.03 2.96
N PHE A 6 -12.73 0.02 1.69
CA PHE A 6 -12.33 1.24 1.00
C PHE A 6 -13.50 2.23 0.84
N SER A 7 -14.71 1.74 0.59
CA SER A 7 -15.91 2.58 0.49
C SER A 7 -16.26 3.23 1.82
N LEU A 8 -16.14 2.51 2.94
CA LEU A 8 -16.40 3.05 4.29
C LEU A 8 -15.46 4.21 4.65
N ILE A 9 -14.25 4.23 4.10
CA ILE A 9 -13.32 5.35 4.28
C ILE A 9 -13.57 6.45 3.24
N HIS A 10 -13.75 6.07 1.97
CA HIS A 10 -13.86 7.02 0.87
C HIS A 10 -15.15 7.85 0.92
N ILE A 11 -16.29 7.23 1.22
CA ILE A 11 -17.59 7.92 1.20
C ILE A 11 -17.63 9.07 2.21
N PRO A 12 -17.30 8.90 3.49
CA PRO A 12 -17.29 10.03 4.43
C PRO A 12 -16.30 11.12 4.03
N LEU A 13 -15.05 10.75 3.73
CA LEU A 13 -13.96 11.72 3.56
C LEU A 13 -14.00 12.43 2.21
N TYR A 14 -14.35 11.74 1.12
CA TYR A 14 -14.21 12.26 -0.24
C TYR A 14 -15.55 12.57 -0.92
N VAL A 15 -16.62 11.81 -0.64
CA VAL A 15 -17.93 12.04 -1.23
C VAL A 15 -18.73 13.02 -0.36
N LYS A 16 -18.91 12.69 0.92
CA LYS A 16 -19.65 13.54 1.86
C LYS A 16 -18.81 14.73 2.37
N LYS A 17 -17.47 14.67 2.21
CA LYS A 17 -16.54 15.72 2.67
C LYS A 17 -16.80 16.13 4.13
N THR A 18 -17.05 15.13 4.98
CA THR A 18 -17.35 15.33 6.41
C THR A 18 -16.22 16.04 7.15
N GLN A 19 -15.04 16.07 6.56
CA GLN A 19 -13.85 16.69 7.11
C GLN A 19 -13.29 17.74 6.14
N GLY A 20 -12.91 18.90 6.70
CA GLY A 20 -12.43 20.02 5.90
C GLY A 20 -11.09 19.75 5.19
N ILE A 21 -10.88 20.44 4.08
CA ILE A 21 -9.65 20.33 3.27
C ILE A 21 -8.38 20.68 4.04
N LYS A 22 -8.48 21.47 5.11
CA LYS A 22 -7.35 21.84 5.99
C LYS A 22 -6.66 20.64 6.66
N PHE A 23 -7.34 19.51 6.74
CA PHE A 23 -6.78 18.25 7.28
C PHE A 23 -6.16 17.36 6.22
N LYS A 24 -6.24 17.72 4.93
CA LYS A 24 -5.58 16.98 3.85
C LYS A 24 -4.11 17.37 3.74
N PHE A 25 -3.28 16.40 3.40
CA PHE A 25 -1.89 16.68 3.04
C PHE A 25 -1.78 17.51 1.77
N ASN A 26 -2.55 17.17 0.74
CA ASN A 26 -2.66 17.98 -0.47
C ASN A 26 -3.84 18.95 -0.30
N PRO A 27 -3.64 20.29 -0.41
CA PRO A 27 -4.68 21.28 -0.16
C PRO A 27 -5.69 21.40 -1.30
N SER A 28 -5.94 20.34 -2.05
CA SER A 28 -6.94 20.28 -3.13
C SER A 28 -7.72 18.96 -3.10
N TRP A 29 -8.93 19.00 -3.68
CA TRP A 29 -9.71 17.79 -3.93
C TRP A 29 -9.29 17.15 -5.26
N PRO A 30 -9.27 15.79 -5.38
CA PRO A 30 -8.90 15.10 -6.62
C PRO A 30 -10.05 15.04 -7.64
N ASP A 31 -10.89 16.05 -7.68
CA ASP A 31 -12.14 16.07 -8.47
C ASP A 31 -11.93 16.56 -9.92
N ASN A 32 -10.76 17.15 -10.22
CA ASN A 32 -10.47 17.74 -11.51
C ASN A 32 -10.26 16.68 -12.61
N ILE A 33 -10.75 16.99 -13.82
CA ILE A 33 -10.49 16.22 -15.02
C ILE A 33 -9.01 16.38 -15.40
N LYS A 34 -8.28 15.26 -15.52
CA LYS A 34 -6.87 15.25 -15.95
C LYS A 34 -6.65 14.22 -17.04
N LYS A 35 -5.95 14.63 -18.10
CA LYS A 35 -5.60 13.73 -19.24
C LYS A 35 -4.70 12.57 -18.86
N ILE A 36 -4.00 12.66 -17.71
CA ILE A 36 -3.12 11.59 -17.21
C ILE A 36 -3.88 10.34 -16.80
N PHE A 37 -5.16 10.45 -16.45
CA PHE A 37 -6.02 9.34 -16.10
C PHE A 37 -6.72 8.76 -17.31
N THR A 38 -6.77 7.44 -17.43
CA THR A 38 -7.43 6.72 -18.52
C THR A 38 -8.91 7.15 -18.66
N PHE A 39 -9.58 7.28 -17.52
CA PHE A 39 -10.99 7.69 -17.45
C PHE A 39 -11.18 9.19 -17.15
N LYS A 40 -10.13 10.00 -17.35
CA LYS A 40 -10.10 11.46 -17.12
C LYS A 40 -10.32 11.90 -15.67
N LYS A 41 -11.14 11.20 -14.87
CA LYS A 41 -11.34 11.43 -13.44
C LYS A 41 -10.59 10.39 -12.63
N GLN A 42 -9.84 10.87 -11.63
CA GLN A 42 -9.01 10.01 -10.78
C GLN A 42 -9.81 8.86 -10.13
N ILE A 43 -11.00 9.13 -9.63
CA ILE A 43 -11.80 8.10 -8.95
C ILE A 43 -12.18 6.94 -9.87
N PHE A 44 -12.57 7.21 -11.12
CA PHE A 44 -12.93 6.16 -12.06
C PHE A 44 -11.71 5.34 -12.51
N ASP A 45 -10.57 6.00 -12.68
CA ASP A 45 -9.30 5.35 -12.98
C ASP A 45 -8.89 4.44 -11.82
N ASN A 46 -8.96 4.94 -10.58
CA ASN A 46 -8.63 4.16 -9.39
C ASN A 46 -9.57 2.96 -9.18
N LEU A 47 -10.87 3.14 -9.36
CA LEU A 47 -11.83 2.05 -9.28
C LEU A 47 -11.58 0.98 -10.34
N PHE A 48 -11.27 1.37 -11.57
CA PHE A 48 -10.94 0.43 -12.64
C PHE A 48 -9.72 -0.41 -12.27
N TRP A 49 -8.58 0.22 -11.94
CA TRP A 49 -7.37 -0.52 -11.64
C TRP A 49 -7.50 -1.38 -10.38
N SER A 50 -8.19 -0.89 -9.36
CA SER A 50 -8.39 -1.63 -8.11
C SER A 50 -9.35 -2.80 -8.25
N LEU A 51 -10.52 -2.58 -8.87
CA LEU A 51 -11.58 -3.60 -8.92
C LEU A 51 -11.39 -4.59 -10.07
N PHE A 52 -10.90 -4.11 -11.22
CA PHE A 52 -10.75 -4.96 -12.40
C PHE A 52 -9.46 -5.78 -12.40
N TRP A 53 -8.41 -5.28 -11.76
CA TRP A 53 -7.12 -5.95 -11.68
C TRP A 53 -6.70 -6.32 -10.26
N GLY A 54 -6.80 -5.38 -9.32
CA GLY A 54 -6.33 -5.60 -7.96
C GLY A 54 -7.09 -6.70 -7.23
N VAL A 55 -8.42 -6.62 -7.22
CA VAL A 55 -9.27 -7.61 -6.55
C VAL A 55 -9.11 -9.00 -7.17
N PRO A 56 -9.17 -9.20 -8.51
CA PRO A 56 -8.97 -10.52 -9.12
C PRO A 56 -7.59 -11.12 -8.81
N ILE A 57 -6.51 -10.35 -8.87
CA ILE A 57 -5.16 -10.84 -8.58
C ILE A 57 -5.01 -11.21 -7.10
N TRP A 58 -5.52 -10.38 -6.18
CA TRP A 58 -5.57 -10.72 -4.76
C TRP A 58 -6.33 -12.04 -4.53
N THR A 59 -7.54 -12.13 -5.11
CA THR A 59 -8.38 -13.34 -4.99
C THR A 59 -7.70 -14.57 -5.59
N ALA A 60 -6.95 -14.42 -6.70
CA ALA A 60 -6.21 -15.52 -7.30
C ALA A 60 -5.13 -16.06 -6.34
N TYR A 61 -4.37 -15.18 -5.67
CA TYR A 61 -3.41 -15.60 -4.64
C TYR A 61 -4.08 -16.29 -3.46
N GLU A 62 -5.25 -15.82 -3.04
CA GLU A 62 -6.02 -16.42 -1.95
C GLU A 62 -6.52 -17.81 -2.33
N ILE A 63 -7.14 -17.96 -3.50
CA ILE A 63 -7.64 -19.25 -4.02
C ILE A 63 -6.48 -20.23 -4.20
N LEU A 64 -5.35 -19.80 -4.79
CA LEU A 64 -4.16 -20.64 -4.97
C LEU A 64 -3.60 -21.12 -3.62
N SER A 65 -3.53 -20.25 -2.63
CA SER A 65 -3.07 -20.60 -1.29
C SER A 65 -3.97 -21.65 -0.66
N PHE A 66 -5.29 -21.44 -0.68
CA PHE A 66 -6.24 -22.41 -0.16
C PHE A 66 -6.20 -23.73 -0.91
N TRP A 67 -6.08 -23.70 -2.24
CA TRP A 67 -5.98 -24.91 -3.05
C TRP A 67 -4.72 -25.72 -2.72
N PHE A 68 -3.55 -25.08 -2.56
CA PHE A 68 -2.32 -25.76 -2.18
C PHE A 68 -2.43 -26.46 -0.82
N TYR A 69 -3.03 -25.80 0.17
CA TYR A 69 -3.27 -26.40 1.48
C TYR A 69 -4.30 -27.53 1.44
N ALA A 70 -5.42 -27.31 0.73
CA ALA A 70 -6.51 -28.31 0.66
C ALA A 70 -6.13 -29.56 -0.14
N SER A 71 -5.29 -29.43 -1.17
CA SER A 71 -4.80 -30.55 -1.98
C SER A 71 -3.59 -31.28 -1.34
N GLY A 72 -3.09 -30.79 -0.20
CA GLY A 72 -1.92 -31.38 0.46
C GLY A 72 -0.58 -31.14 -0.23
N ILE A 73 -0.52 -30.25 -1.25
CA ILE A 73 0.73 -29.83 -1.90
C ILE A 73 1.63 -29.12 -0.89
N ILE A 74 1.02 -28.34 0.01
CA ILE A 74 1.73 -27.65 1.10
C ILE A 74 1.18 -28.20 2.41
N SER A 75 2.08 -28.65 3.28
CA SER A 75 1.74 -29.03 4.65
C SER A 75 1.44 -27.78 5.48
N PHE A 76 0.56 -27.90 6.46
CA PHE A 76 0.27 -26.82 7.39
C PHE A 76 0.33 -27.28 8.83
N ILE A 77 0.58 -26.34 9.73
CA ILE A 77 0.61 -26.56 11.16
C ILE A 77 -0.74 -26.20 11.77
N LYS A 78 -1.27 -27.05 12.65
CA LYS A 78 -2.46 -26.72 13.43
C LYS A 78 -2.06 -25.85 14.63
N PHE A 79 -2.94 -24.95 15.02
CA PHE A 79 -2.72 -24.12 16.22
C PHE A 79 -2.52 -24.98 17.47
N SER A 80 -3.29 -26.07 17.62
CA SER A 80 -3.20 -27.01 18.75
C SER A 80 -1.83 -27.65 18.91
N ASP A 81 -1.11 -27.85 17.79
CA ASP A 81 0.13 -28.63 17.79
C ASP A 81 1.36 -27.76 18.13
N ALA A 82 1.32 -26.47 17.77
CA ALA A 82 2.41 -25.53 18.07
C ALA A 82 1.89 -24.08 18.22
N PRO A 83 1.16 -23.74 19.28
CA PRO A 83 0.51 -22.44 19.44
C PRO A 83 1.53 -21.28 19.51
N VAL A 84 2.68 -21.50 20.14
CA VAL A 84 3.73 -20.46 20.24
C VAL A 84 4.30 -20.13 18.86
N TYR A 85 4.64 -21.15 18.05
CA TYR A 85 5.12 -20.95 16.69
C TYR A 85 4.08 -20.25 15.81
N PHE A 86 2.80 -20.66 15.91
CA PHE A 86 1.71 -20.01 15.21
C PHE A 86 1.62 -18.50 15.53
N CYS A 87 1.68 -18.15 16.83
CA CYS A 87 1.65 -16.74 17.26
C CYS A 87 2.89 -15.97 16.77
N ILE A 88 4.08 -16.58 16.83
CA ILE A 88 5.31 -15.94 16.34
C ILE A 88 5.19 -15.62 14.84
N ILE A 89 4.77 -16.58 14.01
CA ILE A 89 4.58 -16.33 12.57
C ILE A 89 3.57 -15.21 12.34
N THR A 90 2.43 -15.23 13.06
CA THR A 90 1.40 -14.18 12.95
C THR A 90 1.99 -12.80 13.24
N LEU A 91 2.79 -12.66 14.29
CA LEU A 91 3.42 -11.39 14.70
C LEU A 91 4.52 -10.93 13.73
N LEU A 92 5.18 -11.85 13.04
CA LEU A 92 6.25 -11.53 12.09
C LEU A 92 5.71 -11.12 10.72
N ILE A 93 4.46 -11.46 10.36
CA ILE A 93 3.88 -11.14 9.05
C ILE A 93 3.96 -9.64 8.72
N PRO A 94 3.59 -8.69 9.60
CA PRO A 94 3.69 -7.27 9.29
C PRO A 94 5.11 -6.82 8.97
N ALA A 95 6.11 -7.30 9.72
CA ALA A 95 7.52 -6.97 9.48
C ALA A 95 8.02 -7.56 8.17
N PHE A 96 7.70 -8.83 7.89
CA PHE A 96 8.03 -9.46 6.62
C PHE A 96 7.37 -8.74 5.44
N ARG A 97 6.09 -8.39 5.58
CA ARG A 97 5.37 -7.63 4.55
C ARG A 97 6.01 -6.26 4.30
N ASP A 98 6.48 -5.57 5.35
CA ASP A 98 7.17 -4.29 5.23
C ASP A 98 8.50 -4.43 4.47
N ALA A 99 9.29 -5.45 4.81
CA ALA A 99 10.54 -5.75 4.11
C ALA A 99 10.30 -6.12 2.63
N HIS A 100 9.35 -7.01 2.36
CA HIS A 100 8.97 -7.39 1.00
C HIS A 100 8.49 -6.17 0.19
N PHE A 101 7.60 -5.37 0.77
CA PHE A 101 7.10 -4.15 0.13
C PHE A 101 8.23 -3.18 -0.23
N TYR A 102 9.16 -2.92 0.69
CA TYR A 102 10.30 -2.05 0.43
C TYR A 102 11.13 -2.54 -0.76
N LEU A 103 11.46 -3.83 -0.82
CA LEU A 103 12.25 -4.41 -1.91
C LEU A 103 11.53 -4.31 -3.25
N ILE A 104 10.26 -4.72 -3.31
CA ILE A 104 9.46 -4.65 -4.54
C ILE A 104 9.24 -3.19 -4.97
N HIS A 105 8.97 -2.31 -4.04
CA HIS A 105 8.74 -0.91 -4.34
C HIS A 105 10.00 -0.22 -4.89
N ARG A 106 11.17 -0.50 -4.30
CA ARG A 106 12.46 -0.07 -4.86
C ARG A 106 12.69 -0.62 -6.25
N PHE A 107 12.37 -1.90 -6.50
CA PHE A 107 12.47 -2.52 -7.81
C PHE A 107 11.54 -1.85 -8.83
N LEU A 108 10.30 -1.55 -8.45
CA LEU A 108 9.32 -0.87 -9.30
C LEU A 108 9.77 0.56 -9.68
N HIS A 109 10.61 1.19 -8.87
CA HIS A 109 11.20 2.50 -9.18
C HIS A 109 12.39 2.45 -10.15
N PHE A 110 12.89 1.29 -10.57
CA PHE A 110 13.83 1.25 -11.70
C PHE A 110 13.15 1.75 -12.97
N LYS A 111 13.85 2.58 -13.73
CA LYS A 111 13.34 3.31 -14.91
C LYS A 111 12.44 2.46 -15.82
N PHE A 112 12.82 1.20 -16.09
CA PHE A 112 12.06 0.28 -16.91
C PHE A 112 10.74 -0.13 -16.25
N MET A 113 10.79 -0.62 -15.02
CA MET A 113 9.61 -1.08 -14.26
C MET A 113 8.66 0.07 -13.94
N TYR A 114 9.20 1.24 -13.60
CA TYR A 114 8.40 2.44 -13.40
C TYR A 114 7.57 2.78 -14.63
N LYS A 115 8.21 2.81 -15.81
CA LYS A 115 7.54 3.15 -17.08
C LYS A 115 6.44 2.14 -17.44
N ILE A 116 6.67 0.84 -17.23
CA ILE A 116 5.72 -0.22 -17.61
C ILE A 116 4.56 -0.34 -16.63
N ALA A 117 4.84 -0.31 -15.34
CA ALA A 117 3.87 -0.66 -14.31
C ALA A 117 3.60 0.49 -13.32
N HIS A 118 4.62 0.94 -12.61
CA HIS A 118 4.47 1.76 -11.41
C HIS A 118 4.01 3.20 -11.69
N SER A 119 4.19 3.70 -12.91
CA SER A 119 3.67 5.00 -13.33
C SER A 119 2.14 5.10 -13.24
N VAL A 120 1.41 3.98 -13.31
CA VAL A 120 -0.05 3.94 -13.09
C VAL A 120 -0.38 4.37 -11.67
N HIS A 121 0.33 3.81 -10.69
CA HIS A 121 0.16 4.14 -9.28
C HIS A 121 0.52 5.60 -8.99
N HIS A 122 1.66 6.06 -9.50
CA HIS A 122 2.17 7.42 -9.29
C HIS A 122 1.41 8.54 -10.01
N ARG A 123 0.41 8.25 -10.85
CA ARG A 123 -0.53 9.28 -11.34
C ARG A 123 -1.29 9.94 -10.19
N ASN A 124 -1.40 9.24 -9.06
CA ASN A 124 -2.15 9.65 -7.87
C ASN A 124 -1.31 10.55 -6.94
N ILE A 125 -0.84 11.71 -7.42
CA ILE A 125 -0.10 12.71 -6.61
C ILE A 125 -0.97 13.27 -5.46
N ASN A 126 -2.28 13.26 -5.62
CA ASN A 126 -3.24 13.59 -4.57
C ASN A 126 -4.01 12.32 -4.19
N PRO A 127 -3.42 11.45 -3.34
CA PRO A 127 -3.99 10.14 -3.07
C PRO A 127 -5.34 10.21 -2.34
N GLY A 128 -6.13 9.18 -2.54
CA GLY A 128 -7.34 8.88 -1.80
C GLY A 128 -7.43 7.36 -1.60
N PRO A 129 -8.31 6.83 -0.73
CA PRO A 129 -8.30 5.41 -0.36
C PRO A 129 -8.24 4.45 -1.54
N TRP A 130 -9.00 4.70 -2.60
CA TRP A 130 -9.02 3.88 -3.81
C TRP A 130 -7.73 3.95 -4.65
N SER A 131 -6.85 4.94 -4.42
CA SER A 131 -5.58 5.00 -5.13
C SER A 131 -4.57 3.96 -4.62
N SER A 132 -4.79 3.38 -3.44
CA SER A 132 -3.89 2.41 -2.83
C SER A 132 -3.71 1.13 -3.66
N LEU A 133 -4.78 0.64 -4.28
CA LEU A 133 -4.77 -0.50 -5.20
C LEU A 133 -4.94 -0.08 -6.66
N SER A 134 -4.75 1.21 -6.98
CA SER A 134 -4.72 1.69 -8.37
C SER A 134 -3.34 1.44 -8.96
N MET A 135 -3.09 0.19 -9.32
CA MET A 135 -1.80 -0.32 -9.78
C MET A 135 -1.96 -1.13 -11.08
N HIS A 136 -0.89 -1.19 -11.87
CA HIS A 136 -0.83 -2.07 -13.04
C HIS A 136 -0.83 -3.56 -12.63
N PRO A 137 -1.37 -4.49 -13.44
CA PRO A 137 -1.38 -5.93 -13.12
C PRO A 137 -0.02 -6.51 -12.71
N ILE A 138 1.06 -6.12 -13.38
CA ILE A 138 2.42 -6.55 -13.02
C ILE A 138 2.76 -6.11 -11.60
N GLU A 139 2.42 -4.88 -11.22
CA GLU A 139 2.63 -4.38 -9.87
C GLU A 139 1.79 -5.14 -8.84
N HIS A 140 0.52 -5.44 -9.14
CA HIS A 140 -0.32 -6.27 -8.26
C HIS A 140 0.27 -7.67 -8.04
N LEU A 141 0.77 -8.31 -9.11
CA LEU A 141 1.42 -9.61 -9.00
C LEU A 141 2.63 -9.54 -8.06
N LEU A 142 3.49 -8.55 -8.23
CA LEU A 142 4.65 -8.35 -7.35
C LEU A 142 4.23 -7.97 -5.93
N TYR A 143 3.25 -7.09 -5.78
CA TYR A 143 2.78 -6.60 -4.49
C TYR A 143 2.21 -7.70 -3.58
N PHE A 144 1.38 -8.60 -4.15
CA PHE A 144 0.79 -9.70 -3.40
C PHE A 144 1.70 -10.95 -3.33
N SER A 145 2.81 -10.99 -4.08
CA SER A 145 3.73 -12.14 -4.08
C SER A 145 4.37 -12.44 -2.70
N GLY A 146 4.31 -11.49 -1.76
CA GLY A 146 4.78 -11.74 -0.38
C GLY A 146 4.10 -12.94 0.28
N VAL A 147 2.87 -13.29 -0.12
CA VAL A 147 2.17 -14.46 0.40
C VAL A 147 2.87 -15.77 0.10
N ILE A 148 3.69 -15.84 -0.95
CA ILE A 148 4.43 -17.04 -1.38
C ILE A 148 5.34 -17.57 -0.27
N ILE A 149 5.78 -16.71 0.67
CA ILE A 149 6.56 -17.19 1.83
C ILE A 149 5.82 -18.29 2.60
N HIS A 150 4.49 -18.22 2.68
CA HIS A 150 3.67 -19.21 3.37
C HIS A 150 3.52 -20.54 2.59
N TRP A 151 3.97 -20.57 1.34
CA TRP A 151 4.07 -21.81 0.55
C TRP A 151 5.41 -22.52 0.77
N ILE A 152 6.41 -21.80 1.32
CA ILE A 152 7.78 -22.27 1.53
C ILE A 152 8.01 -22.66 2.99
N ILE A 153 7.59 -21.80 3.94
CA ILE A 153 7.72 -22.08 5.37
C ILE A 153 6.48 -22.80 5.88
N LEU A 154 6.67 -23.63 6.92
CA LEU A 154 5.55 -24.28 7.57
C LEU A 154 4.62 -23.23 8.20
N SER A 155 3.45 -23.06 7.63
CA SER A 155 2.48 -22.03 7.99
C SER A 155 1.09 -22.63 8.16
N HIS A 156 0.12 -21.81 8.48
CA HIS A 156 -1.31 -22.15 8.51
C HIS A 156 -2.05 -21.35 7.42
N PRO A 157 -3.14 -21.83 6.82
CA PRO A 157 -3.95 -21.05 5.87
C PRO A 157 -4.34 -19.66 6.40
N PHE A 158 -4.58 -19.53 7.71
CA PHE A 158 -4.80 -18.25 8.38
C PHE A 158 -3.66 -17.25 8.15
N HIS A 159 -2.39 -17.69 8.21
CA HIS A 159 -1.24 -16.78 8.00
C HIS A 159 -1.23 -16.22 6.58
N ALA A 160 -1.49 -17.05 5.58
CA ALA A 160 -1.58 -16.60 4.18
C ALA A 160 -2.73 -15.61 3.99
N THR A 161 -3.92 -15.90 4.54
CA THR A 161 -5.07 -15.01 4.50
C THR A 161 -4.77 -13.70 5.23
N PHE A 162 -4.26 -13.76 6.46
CA PHE A 162 -3.89 -12.57 7.22
C PHE A 162 -2.87 -11.70 6.48
N HIS A 163 -1.86 -12.33 5.85
CA HIS A 163 -0.86 -11.62 5.06
C HIS A 163 -1.51 -10.85 3.88
N LEU A 164 -2.35 -11.53 3.11
CA LEU A 164 -3.06 -10.91 1.98
C LEU A 164 -3.97 -9.76 2.42
N PHE A 165 -4.72 -9.94 3.50
CA PHE A 165 -5.57 -8.88 4.06
C PHE A 165 -4.75 -7.72 4.62
N HIS A 166 -3.66 -8.02 5.34
CA HIS A 166 -2.76 -6.99 5.85
C HIS A 166 -2.12 -6.18 4.71
N ALA A 167 -1.74 -6.84 3.60
CA ALA A 167 -1.24 -6.15 2.42
C ALA A 167 -2.35 -5.31 1.76
N GLY A 168 -3.48 -5.93 1.42
CA GLY A 168 -4.56 -5.30 0.67
C GLY A 168 -5.24 -4.16 1.42
N LEU A 169 -5.69 -4.39 2.66
CA LEU A 169 -6.37 -3.35 3.45
C LEU A 169 -5.40 -2.34 4.04
N GLY A 170 -4.21 -2.79 4.47
CA GLY A 170 -3.19 -1.92 5.05
C GLY A 170 -2.66 -0.86 4.08
N SER A 171 -2.75 -1.11 2.76
CA SER A 171 -2.39 -0.12 1.75
C SER A 171 -3.22 1.18 1.83
N ALA A 172 -4.46 1.10 2.31
CA ALA A 172 -5.32 2.26 2.49
C ALA A 172 -4.69 3.31 3.41
N ASN A 173 -3.98 2.87 4.47
CA ASN A 173 -3.35 3.78 5.43
C ASN A 173 -2.39 4.77 4.75
N GLY A 174 -1.60 4.31 3.76
CA GLY A 174 -0.71 5.18 2.96
C GLY A 174 -1.45 6.20 2.07
N HIS A 175 -2.72 5.94 1.75
CA HIS A 175 -3.45 6.64 0.70
C HIS A 175 -4.70 7.38 1.18
N ILE A 176 -5.00 7.40 2.48
CA ILE A 176 -6.16 8.14 2.99
C ILE A 176 -6.09 9.63 2.64
N GLY A 177 -4.89 10.21 2.56
CA GLY A 177 -4.68 11.58 2.12
C GLY A 177 -5.01 12.65 3.17
N PHE A 178 -5.38 12.23 4.38
CA PHE A 178 -5.70 13.11 5.50
C PHE A 178 -4.74 12.87 6.66
N LYS A 179 -4.34 13.95 7.34
CA LYS A 179 -3.49 13.91 8.53
C LYS A 179 -4.17 13.14 9.67
N GLN A 180 -5.46 13.41 9.86
CA GLN A 180 -6.27 12.80 10.91
C GLN A 180 -7.73 12.69 10.46
N MET A 181 -8.48 11.79 11.06
CA MET A 181 -9.92 11.68 10.92
C MET A 181 -10.60 12.11 12.22
N LEU A 182 -11.46 13.11 12.13
CA LEU A 182 -12.29 13.54 13.24
C LEU A 182 -13.48 12.59 13.37
N LEU A 183 -13.63 11.97 14.54
CA LEU A 183 -14.82 11.18 14.88
C LEU A 183 -15.91 12.07 15.49
N ASN A 184 -15.49 13.09 16.23
CA ASN A 184 -16.33 14.16 16.77
C ASN A 184 -15.43 15.35 17.13
N ASP A 185 -16.00 16.39 17.74
CA ASP A 185 -15.28 17.62 18.08
C ASP A 185 -14.10 17.43 19.06
N LYS A 186 -14.03 16.28 19.76
CA LYS A 186 -13.03 16.00 20.79
C LYS A 186 -12.12 14.83 20.47
N LEU A 187 -12.52 13.95 19.55
CA LEU A 187 -11.78 12.72 19.24
C LEU A 187 -11.34 12.72 17.79
N ALA A 188 -10.04 12.63 17.60
CA ALA A 188 -9.40 12.45 16.31
C ALA A 188 -8.56 11.16 16.29
N ILE A 189 -8.65 10.41 15.21
CA ILE A 189 -7.75 9.30 14.93
C ILE A 189 -6.67 9.81 13.98
N ASP A 190 -5.40 9.66 14.39
CA ASP A 190 -4.29 9.92 13.48
C ASP A 190 -4.26 8.84 12.40
N LEU A 191 -4.40 9.28 11.15
CA LEU A 191 -4.37 8.42 9.96
C LEU A 191 -3.06 8.56 9.21
N SER A 192 -2.11 9.30 9.78
CA SER A 192 -0.99 9.81 9.03
C SER A 192 -0.02 8.73 8.57
N ASN A 193 -0.04 8.44 7.29
CA ASN A 193 1.16 8.03 6.57
C ASN A 193 1.65 9.19 5.69
N TYR A 194 2.08 10.26 6.34
CA TYR A 194 2.62 11.44 5.67
C TYR A 194 3.84 11.10 4.80
N ASN A 195 4.65 10.13 5.23
CA ASN A 195 5.82 9.69 4.48
C ASN A 195 5.44 9.10 3.12
N HIS A 196 4.37 8.33 3.03
CA HIS A 196 3.90 7.79 1.77
C HIS A 196 3.28 8.87 0.87
N TYR A 197 2.61 9.88 1.45
CA TYR A 197 2.21 11.06 0.70
C TYR A 197 3.43 11.81 0.11
N LEU A 198 4.50 11.98 0.89
CA LEU A 198 5.75 12.57 0.40
C LEU A 198 6.39 11.74 -0.71
N HIS A 199 6.28 10.40 -0.63
CA HIS A 199 6.69 9.50 -1.69
C HIS A 199 5.96 9.78 -2.99
N HIS A 200 4.62 9.85 -2.99
CA HIS A 200 3.84 10.22 -4.17
C HIS A 200 4.14 11.62 -4.69
N LYS A 201 4.54 12.54 -3.82
CA LYS A 201 4.90 13.92 -4.19
C LYS A 201 6.29 14.03 -4.81
N TYR A 202 7.28 13.30 -4.28
CA TYR A 202 8.68 13.44 -4.65
C TYR A 202 9.28 12.24 -5.37
N PHE A 203 8.62 11.10 -5.40
CA PHE A 203 8.95 9.84 -6.09
C PHE A 203 10.21 9.11 -5.57
N GLU A 204 11.30 9.81 -5.30
CA GLU A 204 12.62 9.28 -4.97
C GLU A 204 12.92 9.26 -3.46
N VAL A 205 11.89 9.19 -2.63
CA VAL A 205 11.98 9.19 -1.16
C VAL A 205 10.95 8.24 -0.57
N ASN A 206 11.15 7.77 0.68
CA ASN A 206 10.17 7.07 1.49
C ASN A 206 9.53 5.86 0.80
N TYR A 207 10.34 4.91 0.36
CA TYR A 207 9.87 3.70 -0.33
C TYR A 207 9.21 2.68 0.61
N GLY A 208 9.50 2.73 1.91
CA GLY A 208 8.98 1.81 2.94
C GLY A 208 7.79 2.37 3.71
N ASN A 209 7.28 1.55 4.64
CA ASN A 209 6.16 1.91 5.53
C ASN A 209 6.60 2.30 6.96
N LEU A 210 7.89 2.44 7.22
CA LEU A 210 8.51 2.83 8.49
C LEU A 210 8.48 1.79 9.63
N MET A 211 7.91 0.63 9.46
CA MET A 211 8.01 -0.42 10.48
C MET A 211 9.48 -0.88 10.61
N ILE A 212 10.14 -1.05 9.48
CA ILE A 212 11.58 -1.26 9.39
C ILE A 212 12.18 0.00 8.76
N PRO A 213 13.19 0.65 9.38
CA PRO A 213 13.67 1.96 8.95
C PRO A 213 14.60 1.89 7.72
N PHE A 214 14.21 1.15 6.69
CA PHE A 214 15.01 0.99 5.47
C PHE A 214 15.37 2.32 4.81
N ASP A 215 14.41 3.25 4.71
CA ASP A 215 14.67 4.55 4.10
C ASP A 215 15.72 5.37 4.85
N GLN A 216 15.79 5.23 6.18
CA GLN A 216 16.85 5.84 6.98
C GLN A 216 18.19 5.16 6.70
N TRP A 217 18.24 3.83 6.68
CA TRP A 217 19.46 3.07 6.43
C TRP A 217 20.05 3.30 5.03
N PHE A 218 19.18 3.48 4.04
CA PHE A 218 19.59 3.68 2.65
C PHE A 218 19.55 5.16 2.18
N GLY A 219 19.36 6.10 3.12
CA GLY A 219 19.44 7.54 2.83
C GLY A 219 18.34 8.07 1.91
N THR A 220 17.16 7.43 1.94
CA THR A 220 15.99 7.84 1.15
C THR A 220 14.84 8.39 2.01
N TYR A 221 15.06 8.51 3.32
CA TYR A 221 14.07 9.08 4.23
C TYR A 221 13.87 10.59 3.99
N HIS A 222 12.63 11.04 4.09
CA HIS A 222 12.22 12.44 3.97
C HIS A 222 11.05 12.72 4.90
N ASP A 223 11.18 13.69 5.80
CA ASP A 223 10.17 14.04 6.81
C ASP A 223 9.28 15.23 6.40
N GLY A 224 9.54 15.83 5.23
CA GLY A 224 8.85 17.00 4.74
C GLY A 224 9.54 18.33 5.04
N SER A 225 10.66 18.34 5.79
CA SER A 225 11.43 19.54 6.09
C SER A 225 12.23 20.06 4.89
N ASP A 226 12.56 21.34 4.89
CA ASP A 226 13.39 21.96 3.86
C ASP A 226 14.82 21.38 3.87
N GLU A 227 15.32 20.98 5.02
CA GLU A 227 16.61 20.32 5.15
C GLU A 227 16.64 18.99 4.39
N MET A 228 15.63 18.14 4.61
CA MET A 228 15.55 16.85 3.92
C MET A 228 15.27 17.03 2.43
N HIS A 229 14.50 18.06 2.06
CA HIS A 229 14.30 18.42 0.65
C HIS A 229 15.64 18.81 -0.01
N HIS A 230 16.46 19.61 0.64
CA HIS A 230 17.79 19.96 0.13
C HIS A 230 18.72 18.74 0.00
N LYS A 231 18.75 17.86 1.01
CA LYS A 231 19.50 16.58 0.96
C LYS A 231 19.05 15.70 -0.21
N MET A 232 17.74 15.59 -0.43
CA MET A 232 17.18 14.85 -1.58
C MET A 232 17.68 15.44 -2.90
N GLN A 233 17.61 16.76 -3.07
CA GLN A 233 18.07 17.42 -4.31
C GLN A 233 19.56 17.20 -4.57
N LEU A 234 20.42 17.28 -3.55
CA LEU A 234 21.85 16.98 -3.66
C LEU A 234 22.08 15.53 -4.11
N ARG A 235 21.37 14.57 -3.50
CA ARG A 235 21.47 13.16 -3.88
C ARG A 235 21.08 12.92 -5.34
N LEU A 236 20.02 13.58 -5.82
CA LEU A 236 19.56 13.43 -7.20
C LEU A 236 20.54 14.03 -8.21
N LYS A 237 21.16 15.18 -7.89
CA LYS A 237 22.21 15.78 -8.73
C LYS A 237 23.45 14.87 -8.87
N ASN A 238 23.81 14.15 -7.82
CA ASN A 238 24.96 13.24 -7.82
C ASN A 238 24.69 11.90 -8.53
N LYS A 239 23.46 11.61 -8.93
CA LYS A 239 23.08 10.42 -9.72
C LYS A 239 23.13 10.64 -11.24
N ILE A 240 23.30 11.88 -11.68
CA ILE A 240 23.42 12.28 -13.09
C ILE A 240 24.90 12.30 -13.48
#